data_f88172c080b5064c724bd8ce1b86c69b
#
_entry.id   f88172c080b5064c724bd8ce1b86c69b
#
_cell.length_a   1.000
_cell.length_b   1.000
_cell.length_c   1.000
_cell.angle_alpha   90.00
_cell.angle_beta   90.00
_cell.angle_gamma   90.00
#
_symmetry.space_group_name_H-M   'P 1'
#
loop_
_entity.id
_entity.type
_entity.pdbx_description
1 polymer ?
#
loop_
_entity_poly.entity_id
_entity_poly.type
_entity_poly.pdbx_seq_one_letter_code
_entity_poly.pdbx_strand_id
1 'polypeptide(L)'
;MDNEAAEKLSVLIMQINSKLDQSVAIVRDHDTNENFEEYRQVIGKIMGSLYLDVEEKLWHKYPELRPKQMDGPYKVEESIIEPRFYTCKNENGT
;
A
#
# COMPACT_ATOMS: atom_id res chain seq x y z
N MET A 1 -20.08 -11.84 1.56
CA MET A 1 -19.63 -10.99 0.48
C MET A 1 -19.22 -11.89 -0.67
N ASP A 2 -19.62 -11.58 -1.88
CA ASP A 2 -19.25 -12.42 -3.01
C ASP A 2 -17.85 -12.09 -3.51
N ASN A 3 -17.35 -12.91 -4.43
CA ASN A 3 -15.97 -12.75 -4.89
C ASN A 3 -15.76 -11.42 -5.61
N GLU A 4 -16.76 -10.96 -6.33
CA GLU A 4 -16.63 -9.70 -7.04
C GLU A 4 -16.50 -8.52 -6.08
N ALA A 5 -17.33 -8.51 -5.03
CA ALA A 5 -17.24 -7.48 -4.02
C ALA A 5 -15.93 -7.57 -3.26
N ALA A 6 -15.48 -8.78 -2.97
CA ALA A 6 -14.21 -8.97 -2.27
C ALA A 6 -13.05 -8.44 -3.10
N GLU A 7 -13.09 -8.66 -4.42
CA GLU A 7 -12.05 -8.14 -5.30
C GLU A 7 -12.03 -6.62 -5.30
N LYS A 8 -13.21 -6.01 -5.40
CA LYS A 8 -13.31 -4.55 -5.36
C LYS A 8 -12.75 -4.00 -4.06
N LEU A 9 -13.07 -4.65 -2.96
CA LEU A 9 -12.58 -4.21 -1.66
C LEU A 9 -11.06 -4.35 -1.58
N SER A 10 -10.53 -5.47 -2.05
CA SER A 10 -9.09 -5.70 -2.03
C SER A 10 -8.36 -4.62 -2.83
N VAL A 11 -8.85 -4.31 -4.03
CA VAL A 11 -8.23 -3.28 -4.86
C VAL A 11 -8.31 -1.92 -4.17
N LEU A 12 -9.45 -1.60 -3.59
CA LEU A 12 -9.63 -0.32 -2.93
C LEU A 12 -8.66 -0.16 -1.76
N ILE A 13 -8.51 -1.20 -0.95
CA ILE A 13 -7.59 -1.12 0.19
C ILE A 13 -6.15 -0.98 -0.29
N MET A 14 -5.77 -1.66 -1.36
CA MET A 14 -4.43 -1.50 -1.92
C MET A 14 -4.21 -0.08 -2.42
N GLN A 15 -5.25 0.54 -2.99
CA GLN A 15 -5.15 1.94 -3.42
C GLN A 15 -4.98 2.88 -2.23
N ILE A 16 -5.68 2.61 -1.14
CA ILE A 16 -5.55 3.42 0.06
C ILE A 16 -4.13 3.32 0.60
N ASN A 17 -3.58 2.13 0.67
CA ASN A 17 -2.20 1.96 1.13
C ASN A 17 -1.23 2.71 0.22
N SER A 18 -1.44 2.68 -1.08
CA SER A 18 -0.60 3.40 -2.02
C SER A 18 -0.67 4.91 -1.78
N LYS A 19 -1.86 5.42 -1.50
CA LYS A 19 -2.02 6.85 -1.24
C LYS A 19 -1.36 7.26 0.08
N LEU A 20 -1.44 6.41 1.09
CA LEU A 20 -0.75 6.68 2.34
C LEU A 20 0.76 6.73 2.13
N ASP A 21 1.28 5.82 1.32
CA ASP A 21 2.70 5.80 1.01
C ASP A 21 3.11 7.10 0.29
N GLN A 22 2.27 7.58 -0.63
CA GLN A 22 2.54 8.83 -1.32
C GLN A 22 2.59 10.01 -0.36
N SER A 23 1.74 9.98 0.68
CA SER A 23 1.74 11.07 1.65
C SER A 23 3.05 11.14 2.42
N VAL A 24 3.67 9.99 2.67
CA VAL A 24 4.98 9.96 3.33
C VAL A 24 6.02 10.63 2.45
N ALA A 25 5.96 10.42 1.14
CA ALA A 25 6.90 11.05 0.22
C ALA A 25 6.76 12.57 0.22
N ILE A 26 5.52 13.05 0.32
CA ILE A 26 5.29 14.50 0.35
C ILE A 26 5.96 15.12 1.56
N VAL A 27 5.78 14.50 2.73
CA VAL A 27 6.37 15.04 3.95
C VAL A 27 7.90 14.96 3.87
N ARG A 28 8.42 13.85 3.34
CA ARG A 28 9.87 13.72 3.20
C ARG A 28 10.46 14.85 2.38
N ASP A 29 9.78 15.22 1.30
CA ASP A 29 10.32 16.17 0.35
C ASP A 29 10.09 17.63 0.75
N HIS A 30 9.16 17.89 1.67
CA HIS A 30 8.74 19.26 1.95
C HIS A 30 8.78 19.64 3.42
N ASP A 31 9.31 18.79 4.28
CA ASP A 31 9.33 19.10 5.71
C ASP A 31 10.69 18.74 6.29
N THR A 32 10.87 19.00 7.58
CA THR A 32 12.12 18.67 8.25
C THR A 32 12.26 17.17 8.40
N ASN A 33 13.48 16.73 8.58
CA ASN A 33 13.73 15.31 8.77
C ASN A 33 13.04 14.80 10.03
N GLU A 34 13.01 15.63 11.07
CA GLU A 34 12.36 15.23 12.31
C GLU A 34 10.88 15.01 12.12
N ASN A 35 10.20 15.92 11.44
CA ASN A 35 8.77 15.78 11.18
C ASN A 35 8.50 14.61 10.25
N PHE A 36 9.37 14.38 9.29
CA PHE A 36 9.23 13.25 8.39
C PHE A 36 9.29 11.93 9.16
N GLU A 37 10.24 11.80 10.10
CA GLU A 37 10.35 10.56 10.86
C GLU A 37 9.13 10.31 11.72
N GLU A 38 8.58 11.35 12.33
CA GLU A 38 7.36 11.20 13.12
C GLU A 38 6.19 10.79 12.27
N TYR A 39 6.03 11.46 11.13
CA TYR A 39 4.91 11.18 10.23
C TYR A 39 5.03 9.76 9.68
N ARG A 40 6.23 9.37 9.28
CA ARG A 40 6.46 8.04 8.72
C ARG A 40 6.07 6.96 9.73
N GLN A 41 6.39 7.17 11.01
CA GLN A 41 6.06 6.18 12.02
C GLN A 41 4.54 6.05 12.21
N VAL A 42 3.84 7.17 12.20
CA VAL A 42 2.38 7.14 12.36
C VAL A 42 1.73 6.45 11.17
N ILE A 43 2.14 6.83 9.96
CA ILE A 43 1.56 6.22 8.76
C ILE A 43 1.92 4.74 8.68
N GLY A 44 3.14 4.38 9.10
CA GLY A 44 3.55 2.98 9.12
C GLY A 44 2.65 2.14 9.99
N LYS A 45 2.22 2.67 11.14
CA LYS A 45 1.30 1.93 12.00
C LYS A 45 -0.07 1.77 11.33
N ILE A 46 -0.54 2.80 10.65
CA ILE A 46 -1.83 2.73 9.96
C ILE A 46 -1.76 1.70 8.83
N MET A 47 -0.70 1.76 8.04
CA MET A 47 -0.53 0.81 6.93
C MET A 47 -0.39 -0.61 7.45
N GLY A 48 0.33 -0.78 8.56
CA GLY A 48 0.47 -2.09 9.18
C GLY A 48 -0.86 -2.65 9.66
N SER A 49 -1.71 -1.80 10.23
CA SER A 49 -3.03 -2.23 10.66
C SER A 49 -3.90 -2.59 9.47
N LEU A 50 -3.85 -1.81 8.39
CA LEU A 50 -4.58 -2.16 7.18
C LEU A 50 -4.14 -3.52 6.66
N TYR A 51 -2.85 -3.77 6.66
CA TYR A 51 -2.33 -5.04 6.17
C TYR A 51 -2.76 -6.20 7.07
N LEU A 52 -2.48 -6.09 8.38
CA LEU A 52 -2.70 -7.22 9.28
C LEU A 52 -4.15 -7.44 9.63
N ASP A 53 -4.90 -6.35 9.82
CA ASP A 53 -6.26 -6.47 10.32
C ASP A 53 -7.29 -6.51 9.21
N VAL A 54 -6.96 -6.03 8.02
CA VAL A 54 -7.92 -6.01 6.92
C VAL A 54 -7.47 -6.90 5.77
N GLU A 55 -6.31 -6.61 5.19
CA GLU A 55 -5.87 -7.30 3.97
C GLU A 55 -5.59 -8.77 4.22
N GLU A 56 -4.83 -9.08 5.26
CA GLU A 56 -4.50 -10.49 5.54
C GLU A 56 -5.75 -11.31 5.79
N LYS A 57 -6.70 -10.75 6.51
CA LYS A 57 -7.94 -11.47 6.77
C LYS A 57 -8.74 -11.67 5.51
N LEU A 58 -8.79 -10.65 4.66
CA LEU A 58 -9.51 -10.74 3.40
C LEU A 58 -8.89 -11.79 2.50
N TRP A 59 -7.55 -11.76 2.36
CA TRP A 59 -6.85 -12.68 1.48
C TRP A 59 -6.83 -14.10 2.04
N HIS A 60 -6.93 -14.24 3.37
CA HIS A 60 -7.07 -15.58 3.95
C HIS A 60 -8.42 -16.19 3.56
N LYS A 61 -9.44 -15.35 3.54
CA LYS A 61 -10.78 -15.82 3.18
C LYS A 61 -10.95 -15.96 1.66
N TYR A 62 -10.25 -15.13 0.88
CA TYR A 62 -10.30 -15.16 -0.57
C TYR A 62 -8.88 -15.26 -1.11
N PRO A 63 -8.27 -16.45 -1.03
CA PRO A 63 -6.83 -16.58 -1.36
C PRO A 63 -6.51 -16.23 -2.81
N GLU A 64 -7.46 -16.32 -3.71
CA GLU A 64 -7.22 -15.97 -5.10
C GLU A 64 -6.96 -14.48 -5.28
N LEU A 65 -7.26 -13.67 -4.28
CA LEU A 65 -7.05 -12.23 -4.36
C LEU A 65 -5.71 -11.78 -3.79
N ARG A 66 -4.95 -12.68 -3.18
CA ARG A 66 -3.66 -12.31 -2.64
C ARG A 66 -2.73 -11.89 -3.78
N PRO A 67 -2.14 -10.69 -3.69
CA PRO A 67 -1.33 -10.19 -4.81
C PRO A 67 -0.08 -11.01 -5.06
N LYS A 68 0.38 -10.98 -6.30
CA LYS A 68 1.63 -11.64 -6.64
C LYS A 68 2.79 -11.11 -5.85
N GLN A 69 2.78 -9.84 -5.52
CA GLN A 69 3.83 -9.22 -4.73
C GLN A 69 3.92 -9.82 -3.33
N MET A 70 2.88 -10.53 -2.89
CA MET A 70 2.85 -11.19 -1.60
C MET A 70 2.66 -12.69 -1.76
N ASP A 71 3.22 -13.21 -2.85
CA ASP A 71 3.24 -14.66 -3.15
C ASP A 71 1.85 -15.23 -3.42
N GLY A 72 0.95 -14.40 -3.92
CA GLY A 72 -0.38 -14.86 -4.29
C GLY A 72 -0.56 -14.91 -5.79
N PRO A 73 -1.71 -15.37 -6.24
CA PRO A 73 -1.97 -15.51 -7.67
C PRO A 73 -2.53 -14.27 -8.36
N TYR A 74 -2.95 -13.28 -7.60
CA TYR A 74 -3.65 -12.13 -8.17
C TYR A 74 -2.68 -11.14 -8.80
N LYS A 75 -2.93 -10.81 -10.07
CA LYS A 75 -2.09 -9.85 -10.77
C LYS A 75 -2.64 -8.45 -10.58
N VAL A 76 -1.92 -7.65 -9.82
CA VAL A 76 -2.32 -6.29 -9.52
C VAL A 76 -1.87 -5.37 -10.64
N GLU A 77 -2.76 -4.49 -11.10
CA GLU A 77 -2.38 -3.49 -12.08
C GLU A 77 -1.43 -2.49 -11.48
N GLU A 78 -0.43 -2.11 -12.24
CA GLU A 78 0.58 -1.20 -11.72
C GLU A 78 -0.02 0.13 -11.28
N SER A 79 -1.05 0.58 -11.96
CA SER A 79 -1.65 1.86 -11.62
C SER A 79 -2.26 1.87 -10.21
N ILE A 80 -2.53 0.71 -9.63
CA ILE A 80 -3.11 0.63 -8.30
C ILE A 80 -2.06 0.94 -7.24
N ILE A 81 -0.84 0.48 -7.46
CA ILE A 81 0.21 0.60 -6.46
C ILE A 81 1.26 1.65 -6.79
N GLU A 82 1.10 2.37 -7.90
CA GLU A 82 2.01 3.43 -8.26
C GLU A 82 1.36 4.79 -8.09
N PRO A 83 2.14 5.86 -7.98
CA PRO A 83 3.60 5.84 -7.92
C PRO A 83 4.09 5.33 -6.59
N ARG A 84 5.21 4.65 -6.64
CA ARG A 84 5.83 4.16 -5.45
C ARG A 84 6.89 5.13 -5.01
N PHE A 85 6.84 5.40 -3.74
CA PHE A 85 7.75 6.29 -3.10
C PHE A 85 9.21 5.92 -3.39
N TYR A 86 9.55 4.66 -3.21
CA TYR A 86 10.93 4.22 -3.38
C TYR A 86 11.34 4.18 -4.83
N THR A 87 10.45 3.76 -5.67
CA THR A 87 10.76 3.60 -7.07
C THR A 87 11.11 4.93 -7.72
N CYS A 88 10.35 5.95 -7.40
CA CYS A 88 10.61 7.25 -7.97
C CYS A 88 11.96 7.74 -7.60
N LYS A 89 12.37 7.53 -6.35
CA LYS A 89 13.66 7.95 -5.93
C LYS A 89 14.75 7.28 -6.69
N ASN A 90 14.63 5.99 -6.81
CA ASN A 90 15.69 5.22 -7.44
C ASN A 90 15.89 5.59 -8.87
N GLU A 91 14.83 5.86 -9.57
CA GLU A 91 14.95 6.17 -10.94
C GLU A 91 15.64 7.44 -11.18
N ASN A 92 15.43 8.37 -10.30
CA ASN A 92 16.10 9.60 -10.47
C ASN A 92 17.48 9.52 -10.07
N GLY A 93 17.67 8.70 -9.22
CA GLY A 93 18.92 8.51 -8.82
C GLY A 93 19.64 8.10 -9.84
N THR A 94 18.84 7.90 -10.41
CA THR A 94 19.26 7.58 -11.30
C THR A 94 19.73 7.89 -11.61
#